data_c2e2ecd704845bf7553d1bdce2bb6e46
#
_entry.id   c2e2ecd704845bf7553d1bdce2bb6e46
#
_cell.length_a   1.000
_cell.length_b   1.000
_cell.length_c   1.000
_cell.angle_alpha   90.00
_cell.angle_beta   90.00
_cell.angle_gamma   90.00
#
_symmetry.space_group_name_H-M   'P 1'
#
loop_
_entity.id
_entity.type
_entity.pdbx_description
1 polymer ?
#
loop_
_entity_poly.entity_id
_entity_poly.type
_entity_poly.pdbx_seq_one_letter_code
_entity_poly.pdbx_strand_id
1 'polypeptide(L)'
;MTSLVNHSLDRAPAWQRLRWAGLVSLALGACYGAGAAHSATALAPPAAVPAPVATAKAVDGTVYAVHADGSWRILAENSPLLVGETLHTSRNSTINLLFTDGGQTLVRPDSSVQVQAYHFDKSAPAQDQLALQLLRGGLRAITGRIGKRGDPDAYGLRVADAQVQVRGTDYTVRLCERACAEETTGSATAPARPNLPQVVAGRVVGLQGQVFAIRQEARVPLAEGAPVYPKDILESTAGSHAVVVFRDNSRITLNPQSQLVVSQFLFNAAAPQQGAMAVNLLKGGLRSATGSIGKAVPQNVRHSTVTATVGIRGTQFDMVCGPADAGADPSAEQAQGQNCDGALYVLTRDGAVGLRALQGPEVLLSAGLSGWVPGAAQPAVTLPSPPALFQRLNTPLPEAVPVNLEQTFGVSVSAPGEAAPAGVYLAVREGEVLLSQASQEVRLLEGESAYAGLGSQLTPVRLESPPPVLNRDPFTADRMLNFNMCRR
;
A
#
# COMPACT_ATOMS: atom_id res chain seq x y z
N MET A 1 -7.23 -13.64 56.27
CA MET A 1 -5.76 -13.73 56.53
C MET A 1 -5.01 -13.54 55.24
N THR A 2 -4.20 -12.56 55.26
CA THR A 2 -3.03 -12.16 54.41
C THR A 2 -3.26 -11.65 53.01
N SER A 3 -3.27 -10.36 52.98
CA SER A 3 -2.89 -9.34 52.02
C SER A 3 -1.61 -9.69 51.24
N LEU A 4 -1.57 -9.37 49.94
CA LEU A 4 -0.36 -8.92 49.25
C LEU A 4 -0.74 -7.90 48.18
N VAL A 5 -0.32 -6.69 48.45
CA VAL A 5 -0.32 -5.50 47.62
C VAL A 5 0.74 -5.66 46.51
N ASN A 6 0.41 -5.39 45.29
CA ASN A 6 1.38 -5.26 44.19
C ASN A 6 1.41 -3.82 43.67
N HIS A 7 2.54 -3.17 43.85
CA HIS A 7 2.87 -1.83 43.38
C HIS A 7 3.06 -1.81 41.86
N SER A 8 2.29 -0.99 41.20
CA SER A 8 2.58 -0.54 39.84
C SER A 8 3.52 0.67 39.91
N LEU A 9 4.69 0.55 39.30
CA LEU A 9 5.64 1.66 39.12
C LEU A 9 5.32 2.46 37.89
N ASP A 10 4.78 3.65 38.09
CA ASP A 10 4.72 4.73 37.11
C ASP A 10 6.14 5.14 36.68
N ARG A 11 6.44 5.11 35.40
CA ARG A 11 7.60 5.76 34.82
C ARG A 11 7.16 7.04 34.09
N ALA A 12 7.32 8.17 34.74
CA ALA A 12 7.25 9.49 34.12
C ALA A 12 8.58 9.87 33.44
N PRO A 13 8.58 10.63 32.33
CA PRO A 13 9.78 10.96 31.57
C PRO A 13 10.61 12.08 32.20
N ALA A 14 11.93 11.98 32.04
CA ALA A 14 13.01 12.64 32.76
C ALA A 14 13.40 14.02 32.21
N TRP A 15 12.52 15.02 32.18
CA TRP A 15 12.94 16.39 31.78
C TRP A 15 12.46 17.54 32.71
N GLN A 16 12.13 17.24 33.95
CA GLN A 16 11.88 18.28 34.98
C GLN A 16 12.84 18.17 36.13
N ARG A 17 14.08 18.69 36.02
CA ARG A 17 14.90 19.13 37.16
C ARG A 17 16.00 20.07 36.66
N LEU A 18 15.76 21.36 36.64
CA LEU A 18 16.83 22.34 36.94
C LEU A 18 16.37 23.21 38.11
N ARG A 19 16.95 22.96 39.27
CA ARG A 19 16.79 23.77 40.46
C ARG A 19 17.85 24.87 40.44
N TRP A 20 17.41 26.07 40.74
CA TRP A 20 18.20 27.24 41.05
C TRP A 20 18.99 27.00 42.34
N ALA A 21 20.30 27.29 42.33
CA ALA A 21 21.11 27.53 43.54
C ALA A 21 21.77 28.89 43.37
N GLY A 22 21.28 29.85 44.12
CA GLY A 22 21.91 31.14 44.26
C GLY A 22 23.10 31.08 45.19
N LEU A 23 24.15 31.83 44.89
CA LEU A 23 25.20 32.20 45.84
C LEU A 23 25.45 33.70 45.75
N VAL A 24 25.13 34.34 46.84
CA VAL A 24 25.53 35.71 47.21
C VAL A 24 26.98 35.69 47.57
N SER A 25 27.80 36.61 47.06
CA SER A 25 29.08 36.99 47.64
C SER A 25 29.33 38.48 47.53
N LEU A 26 29.66 39.01 48.67
CA LEU A 26 29.85 40.40 49.04
C LEU A 26 31.01 41.09 48.30
N ALA A 27 30.80 42.39 48.15
CA ALA A 27 31.74 43.37 47.69
C ALA A 27 32.94 43.61 48.62
N LEU A 28 34.08 43.99 48.04
CA LEU A 28 35.03 44.92 48.61
C LEU A 28 35.74 45.69 47.51
N GLY A 29 35.63 47.00 47.58
CA GLY A 29 36.13 47.92 46.60
C GLY A 29 37.63 48.20 46.61
N ALA A 30 38.16 48.68 45.52
CA ALA A 30 39.30 49.56 45.44
C ALA A 30 39.21 50.39 44.15
N CYS A 31 39.17 51.68 44.31
CA CYS A 31 39.35 52.66 43.22
C CYS A 31 40.77 52.60 42.70
N TYR A 32 40.96 52.68 41.35
CA TYR A 32 41.99 53.52 40.71
C TYR A 32 41.91 53.36 39.16
N GLY A 33 41.93 54.48 38.49
CA GLY A 33 42.49 54.60 37.16
C GLY A 33 41.46 54.73 36.02
N ALA A 34 41.12 55.99 35.64
CA ALA A 34 40.43 56.31 34.39
C ALA A 34 41.37 56.02 33.20
N GLY A 35 41.10 54.97 32.47
CA GLY A 35 41.62 54.72 31.13
C GLY A 35 40.45 54.61 30.19
N ALA A 36 40.31 55.55 29.25
CA ALA A 36 39.28 55.49 28.21
C ALA A 36 39.61 54.34 27.26
N ALA A 37 39.01 53.16 27.54
CA ALA A 37 39.02 52.04 26.61
C ALA A 37 37.94 52.27 25.57
N HIS A 38 38.35 52.55 24.36
CA HIS A 38 37.46 52.50 23.19
C HIS A 38 36.96 51.05 23.05
N SER A 39 35.72 50.79 23.46
CA SER A 39 35.05 49.53 23.19
C SER A 39 34.88 49.42 21.68
N ALA A 40 35.73 48.68 21.03
CA ALA A 40 35.51 48.20 19.67
C ALA A 40 34.29 47.31 19.74
N THR A 41 33.15 47.78 19.28
CA THR A 41 31.94 46.97 19.05
C THR A 41 32.36 45.92 18.02
N ALA A 42 32.62 44.71 18.48
CA ALA A 42 32.80 43.56 17.60
C ALA A 42 31.54 43.45 16.76
N LEU A 43 31.64 43.66 15.47
CA LEU A 43 30.57 43.30 14.55
C LEU A 43 30.24 41.83 14.76
N ALA A 44 28.98 41.53 15.11
CA ALA A 44 28.51 40.17 15.15
C ALA A 44 28.84 39.49 13.82
N PRO A 45 29.35 38.25 13.83
CA PRO A 45 29.61 37.54 12.58
C PRO A 45 28.34 37.54 11.73
N PRO A 46 28.45 37.72 10.40
CA PRO A 46 27.30 37.68 9.53
C PRO A 46 26.54 36.37 9.78
N ALA A 47 25.24 36.47 9.98
CA ALA A 47 24.37 35.28 10.19
C ALA A 47 24.65 34.30 9.05
N ALA A 48 24.98 33.07 9.40
CA ALA A 48 25.27 32.02 8.44
C ALA A 48 24.09 31.92 7.46
N VAL A 49 24.36 32.08 6.17
CA VAL A 49 23.31 31.89 5.14
C VAL A 49 22.79 30.48 5.27
N PRO A 50 21.49 30.26 5.52
CA PRO A 50 20.94 28.91 5.69
C PRO A 50 21.22 28.08 4.42
N ALA A 51 21.71 26.86 4.63
CA ALA A 51 22.00 25.94 3.52
C ALA A 51 20.71 25.54 2.81
N PRO A 52 20.70 25.47 1.48
CA PRO A 52 19.53 25.01 0.74
C PRO A 52 19.24 23.54 1.02
N VAL A 53 17.97 23.24 1.26
CA VAL A 53 17.50 21.86 1.54
C VAL A 53 17.04 21.14 0.28
N ALA A 54 16.56 21.91 -0.70
CA ALA A 54 16.15 21.41 -2.00
C ALA A 54 16.45 22.44 -3.10
N THR A 55 16.39 21.97 -4.34
CA THR A 55 16.54 22.78 -5.55
C THR A 55 15.35 22.54 -6.47
N ALA A 56 14.78 23.59 -7.04
CA ALA A 56 13.78 23.49 -8.08
C ALA A 56 14.39 22.89 -9.36
N LYS A 57 13.91 21.73 -9.80
CA LYS A 57 14.39 21.06 -11.03
C LYS A 57 13.58 21.37 -12.25
N ALA A 58 12.30 21.67 -12.05
CA ALA A 58 11.40 22.14 -13.09
C ALA A 58 10.37 23.06 -12.45
N VAL A 59 10.06 24.15 -13.10
CA VAL A 59 9.00 25.10 -12.68
C VAL A 59 8.15 25.39 -13.91
N ASP A 60 6.85 25.16 -13.78
CA ASP A 60 5.87 25.52 -14.79
C ASP A 60 4.90 26.53 -14.19
N GLY A 61 4.71 27.66 -14.88
CA GLY A 61 3.90 28.78 -14.41
C GLY A 61 4.56 29.63 -13.32
N THR A 62 3.76 30.14 -12.39
CA THR A 62 4.22 31.06 -11.32
C THR A 62 4.28 30.33 -9.99
N VAL A 63 5.48 30.28 -9.42
CA VAL A 63 5.75 29.68 -8.11
C VAL A 63 6.59 30.66 -7.29
N TYR A 64 6.28 30.83 -6.01
CA TYR A 64 7.01 31.69 -5.11
C TYR A 64 7.20 31.06 -3.73
N ALA A 65 8.27 31.48 -3.06
CA ALA A 65 8.56 31.11 -1.68
C ALA A 65 8.38 32.32 -0.76
N VAL A 66 7.76 32.11 0.39
CA VAL A 66 7.55 33.11 1.44
C VAL A 66 8.41 32.72 2.64
N HIS A 67 9.26 33.65 3.09
CA HIS A 67 10.06 33.50 4.31
C HIS A 67 9.23 33.77 5.58
N ALA A 68 9.78 33.39 6.74
CA ALA A 68 9.12 33.60 8.04
C ALA A 68 8.91 35.09 8.39
N ASP A 69 9.70 36.00 7.83
CA ASP A 69 9.57 37.46 7.99
C ASP A 69 8.53 38.07 7.04
N GLY A 70 7.84 37.27 6.23
CA GLY A 70 6.86 37.67 5.25
C GLY A 70 7.45 38.16 3.91
N SER A 71 8.75 38.24 3.77
CA SER A 71 9.38 38.50 2.47
C SER A 71 9.14 37.32 1.52
N TRP A 72 9.09 37.62 0.21
CA TRP A 72 8.82 36.57 -0.77
C TRP A 72 9.71 36.74 -2.02
N ARG A 73 9.90 35.64 -2.73
CA ARG A 73 10.65 35.60 -4.00
C ARG A 73 10.04 34.63 -4.98
N ILE A 74 10.14 34.93 -6.26
CA ILE A 74 9.75 34.02 -7.34
C ILE A 74 10.79 32.91 -7.46
N LEU A 75 10.33 31.66 -7.63
CA LEU A 75 11.16 30.51 -7.91
C LEU A 75 11.23 30.26 -9.42
N ALA A 76 12.43 30.01 -9.90
CA ALA A 76 12.70 29.49 -11.23
C ALA A 76 13.48 28.21 -11.15
N GLU A 77 13.75 27.59 -12.29
CA GLU A 77 14.62 26.39 -12.32
C GLU A 77 15.99 26.72 -11.65
N ASN A 78 16.50 25.77 -10.89
CA ASN A 78 17.67 25.84 -10.01
C ASN A 78 17.55 26.81 -8.82
N SER A 79 16.40 27.42 -8.56
CA SER A 79 16.20 28.18 -7.32
C SER A 79 16.32 27.27 -6.11
N PRO A 80 17.07 27.68 -5.06
CA PRO A 80 17.16 26.94 -3.80
C PRO A 80 15.86 27.10 -3.00
N LEU A 81 15.53 26.11 -2.15
CA LEU A 81 14.51 26.17 -1.11
C LEU A 81 15.19 26.03 0.24
N LEU A 82 14.74 26.80 1.23
CA LEU A 82 15.31 26.87 2.57
C LEU A 82 14.35 26.31 3.62
N VAL A 83 14.88 25.90 4.78
CA VAL A 83 14.05 25.57 5.95
C VAL A 83 13.26 26.82 6.39
N GLY A 84 12.01 26.61 6.78
CA GLY A 84 11.09 27.65 7.21
C GLY A 84 10.34 28.36 6.08
N GLU A 85 10.77 28.21 4.82
CA GLU A 85 10.04 28.77 3.69
C GLU A 85 8.74 28.02 3.42
N THR A 86 7.70 28.78 3.07
CA THR A 86 6.44 28.26 2.53
C THR A 86 6.42 28.48 1.03
N LEU A 87 6.39 27.40 0.29
CA LEU A 87 6.28 27.41 -1.16
C LEU A 87 4.82 27.48 -1.57
N HIS A 88 4.51 28.33 -2.55
CA HIS A 88 3.18 28.49 -3.12
C HIS A 88 3.23 28.32 -4.64
N THR A 89 2.34 27.48 -5.17
CA THR A 89 2.09 27.35 -6.60
C THR A 89 0.79 28.07 -6.96
N SER A 90 0.80 28.87 -8.01
CA SER A 90 -0.39 29.52 -8.53
C SER A 90 -1.27 28.52 -9.32
N ARG A 91 -2.45 28.99 -9.78
CA ARG A 91 -3.33 28.20 -10.63
C ARG A 91 -2.58 27.76 -11.91
N ASN A 92 -2.71 26.49 -12.26
CA ASN A 92 -2.02 25.83 -13.38
C ASN A 92 -0.47 25.86 -13.29
N SER A 93 0.09 26.03 -12.10
CA SER A 93 1.53 26.07 -11.89
C SER A 93 1.99 24.83 -11.10
N THR A 94 3.15 24.31 -11.46
CA THR A 94 3.77 23.16 -10.77
C THR A 94 5.24 23.42 -10.52
N ILE A 95 5.80 22.75 -9.53
CA ILE A 95 7.24 22.74 -9.27
C ILE A 95 7.68 21.33 -8.88
N ASN A 96 8.80 20.89 -9.43
CA ASN A 96 9.49 19.68 -9.00
C ASN A 96 10.74 20.06 -8.19
N LEU A 97 10.79 19.65 -6.95
CA LEU A 97 11.88 19.85 -6.01
C LEU A 97 12.74 18.59 -5.92
N LEU A 98 14.05 18.77 -5.92
CA LEU A 98 15.03 17.75 -5.59
C LEU A 98 15.71 18.11 -4.27
N PHE A 99 15.47 17.33 -3.24
CA PHE A 99 16.11 17.48 -1.93
C PHE A 99 17.55 16.98 -1.95
N THR A 100 18.37 17.47 -1.03
CA THR A 100 19.79 17.09 -0.96
C THR A 100 20.04 15.64 -0.56
N ASP A 101 19.03 14.97 0.04
CA ASP A 101 19.03 13.53 0.33
C ASP A 101 18.66 12.66 -0.90
N GLY A 102 18.33 13.30 -2.04
CA GLY A 102 17.89 12.67 -3.28
C GLY A 102 16.37 12.45 -3.38
N GLY A 103 15.59 12.87 -2.38
CA GLY A 103 14.13 12.88 -2.43
C GLY A 103 13.59 13.85 -3.47
N GLN A 104 12.44 13.54 -4.07
CA GLN A 104 11.76 14.40 -5.04
C GLN A 104 10.35 14.71 -4.56
N THR A 105 9.92 15.96 -4.78
CA THR A 105 8.54 16.38 -4.49
C THR A 105 8.00 17.23 -5.61
N LEU A 106 6.93 16.73 -6.24
CA LEU A 106 6.13 17.48 -7.22
C LEU A 106 4.96 18.14 -6.50
N VAL A 107 4.93 19.47 -6.49
CA VAL A 107 3.84 20.26 -5.90
C VAL A 107 2.83 20.63 -6.98
N ARG A 108 1.55 20.35 -6.73
CA ARG A 108 0.43 20.59 -7.64
C ARG A 108 0.08 22.08 -7.75
N PRO A 109 -0.74 22.48 -8.74
CA PRO A 109 -1.35 23.81 -8.78
C PRO A 109 -2.14 24.15 -7.50
N ASP A 110 -2.29 25.43 -7.22
CA ASP A 110 -3.03 25.96 -6.06
C ASP A 110 -2.63 25.32 -4.73
N SER A 111 -1.35 25.03 -4.56
CA SER A 111 -0.83 24.32 -3.38
C SER A 111 0.11 25.18 -2.56
N SER A 112 0.16 24.90 -1.25
CA SER A 112 1.05 25.55 -0.30
C SER A 112 1.73 24.50 0.57
N VAL A 113 3.06 24.46 0.52
CA VAL A 113 3.89 23.47 1.24
C VAL A 113 4.98 24.20 2.02
N GLN A 114 5.11 23.91 3.31
CA GLN A 114 6.17 24.44 4.16
C GLN A 114 7.19 23.36 4.50
N VAL A 115 8.48 23.72 4.44
CA VAL A 115 9.57 22.91 4.98
C VAL A 115 9.78 23.32 6.43
N GLN A 116 9.25 22.58 7.39
CA GLN A 116 9.33 22.90 8.81
C GLN A 116 10.69 22.56 9.41
N ALA A 117 11.26 21.41 9.02
CA ALA A 117 12.58 20.98 9.44
C ALA A 117 13.23 20.14 8.34
N TYR A 118 14.55 20.23 8.26
CA TYR A 118 15.37 19.41 7.38
C TYR A 118 16.78 19.27 7.96
N HIS A 119 17.21 18.04 8.12
CA HIS A 119 18.59 17.70 8.42
C HIS A 119 18.96 16.42 7.67
N PHE A 120 20.07 16.47 6.94
CA PHE A 120 20.60 15.32 6.22
C PHE A 120 22.10 15.28 6.30
N ASP A 121 22.64 14.26 6.93
CA ASP A 121 24.07 13.95 6.96
C ASP A 121 24.31 12.52 6.47
N LYS A 122 25.15 12.38 5.43
CA LYS A 122 25.49 11.06 4.86
C LYS A 122 26.12 10.12 5.87
N SER A 123 26.82 10.67 6.87
CA SER A 123 27.58 9.92 7.90
C SER A 123 26.81 9.70 9.17
N ALA A 124 25.72 10.44 9.45
CA ALA A 124 24.97 10.40 10.70
C ALA A 124 23.47 10.15 10.49
N PRO A 125 23.04 8.95 10.01
CA PRO A 125 21.63 8.66 9.71
C PRO A 125 20.65 8.85 10.86
N ALA A 126 21.12 8.69 12.09
CA ALA A 126 20.29 8.87 13.29
C ALA A 126 19.84 10.32 13.55
N GLN A 127 20.45 11.29 12.85
CA GLN A 127 20.08 12.70 12.92
C GLN A 127 19.25 13.16 11.73
N ASP A 128 18.99 12.28 10.77
CA ASP A 128 18.18 12.59 9.60
C ASP A 128 16.79 13.07 10.02
N GLN A 129 16.32 14.15 9.40
CA GLN A 129 14.98 14.69 9.65
C GLN A 129 14.45 15.41 8.40
N LEU A 130 13.21 15.13 8.04
CA LEU A 130 12.43 15.91 7.08
C LEU A 130 11.01 16.06 7.59
N ALA A 131 10.63 17.27 7.94
CA ALA A 131 9.27 17.61 8.33
C ALA A 131 8.66 18.60 7.34
N LEU A 132 7.64 18.16 6.63
CA LEU A 132 6.85 18.96 5.70
C LEU A 132 5.47 19.24 6.28
N GLN A 133 4.86 20.35 5.88
CA GLN A 133 3.46 20.64 6.13
C GLN A 133 2.77 21.03 4.82
N LEU A 134 1.74 20.29 4.44
CA LEU A 134 0.84 20.65 3.37
C LEU A 134 -0.29 21.51 3.94
N LEU A 135 -0.29 22.77 3.59
CA LEU A 135 -1.27 23.75 4.07
C LEU A 135 -2.49 23.83 3.16
N ARG A 136 -2.30 23.56 1.84
CA ARG A 136 -3.34 23.61 0.82
C ARG A 136 -2.95 22.79 -0.40
N GLY A 137 -3.94 22.25 -1.11
CA GLY A 137 -3.75 21.59 -2.41
C GLY A 137 -3.19 20.19 -2.29
N GLY A 138 -2.05 19.87 -2.95
CA GLY A 138 -1.51 18.52 -2.94
C GLY A 138 -0.11 18.41 -3.50
N LEU A 139 0.49 17.25 -3.27
CA LEU A 139 1.82 16.90 -3.75
C LEU A 139 1.93 15.40 -4.05
N ARG A 140 2.94 15.03 -4.84
CA ARG A 140 3.48 13.68 -4.91
C ARG A 140 4.93 13.72 -4.48
N ALA A 141 5.33 12.79 -3.64
CA ALA A 141 6.71 12.69 -3.18
C ALA A 141 7.26 11.29 -3.35
N ILE A 142 8.52 11.23 -3.80
CA ILE A 142 9.36 10.05 -3.81
C ILE A 142 10.44 10.28 -2.77
N THR A 143 10.49 9.42 -1.75
CA THR A 143 11.44 9.59 -0.64
C THR A 143 12.88 9.38 -1.08
N GLY A 144 13.75 10.23 -0.56
CA GLY A 144 15.19 10.10 -0.67
C GLY A 144 15.77 9.14 0.36
N ARG A 145 16.97 9.45 0.83
CA ARG A 145 17.66 8.62 1.83
C ARG A 145 17.06 8.73 3.21
N ILE A 146 16.53 9.90 3.61
CA ILE A 146 15.93 10.12 4.94
C ILE A 146 14.81 9.11 5.19
N GLY A 147 13.89 8.91 4.26
CA GLY A 147 12.79 7.94 4.41
C GLY A 147 13.17 6.47 4.22
N LYS A 148 14.44 6.15 3.92
CA LYS A 148 14.92 4.78 3.59
C LYS A 148 15.95 4.23 4.57
N ARG A 149 16.47 5.06 5.50
CA ARG A 149 17.52 4.68 6.46
C ARG A 149 17.31 5.38 7.79
N GLY A 150 17.85 4.83 8.86
CA GLY A 150 17.80 5.45 10.20
C GLY A 150 16.44 5.29 10.88
N ASP A 151 15.99 6.37 11.52
CA ASP A 151 14.74 6.41 12.26
C ASP A 151 13.53 6.34 11.31
N PRO A 152 12.56 5.44 11.52
CA PRO A 152 11.33 5.38 10.75
C PRO A 152 10.48 6.66 10.85
N ASP A 153 10.67 7.47 11.89
CA ASP A 153 9.96 8.73 12.11
C ASP A 153 10.70 9.95 11.56
N ALA A 154 11.87 9.75 10.94
CA ALA A 154 12.69 10.82 10.38
C ALA A 154 11.99 11.60 9.25
N TYR A 155 11.06 10.96 8.52
CA TYR A 155 10.29 11.61 7.46
C TYR A 155 8.82 11.70 7.87
N GLY A 156 8.32 12.92 8.09
CA GLY A 156 6.93 13.21 8.40
C GLY A 156 6.34 14.31 7.49
N LEU A 157 5.07 14.15 7.13
CA LEU A 157 4.26 15.17 6.47
C LEU A 157 3.00 15.43 7.30
N ARG A 158 2.79 16.67 7.70
CA ARG A 158 1.53 17.09 8.35
C ARG A 158 0.57 17.65 7.30
N VAL A 159 -0.70 17.24 7.38
CA VAL A 159 -1.77 17.72 6.49
C VAL A 159 -3.02 17.92 7.32
N ALA A 160 -3.44 19.17 7.53
CA ALA A 160 -4.49 19.51 8.50
C ALA A 160 -4.23 18.84 9.87
N ASP A 161 -5.18 18.04 10.38
CA ASP A 161 -5.06 17.32 11.65
C ASP A 161 -4.43 15.93 11.51
N ALA A 162 -4.11 15.51 10.28
CA ALA A 162 -3.51 14.21 9.99
C ALA A 162 -1.99 14.28 9.92
N GLN A 163 -1.32 13.19 10.31
CA GLN A 163 0.10 12.97 10.14
C GLN A 163 0.35 11.79 9.21
N VAL A 164 1.30 11.95 8.32
CA VAL A 164 1.75 10.96 7.35
C VAL A 164 3.20 10.63 7.66
N GLN A 165 3.46 9.42 8.13
CA GLN A 165 4.81 8.89 8.33
C GLN A 165 5.16 8.00 7.15
N VAL A 166 6.37 8.12 6.64
CA VAL A 166 6.74 7.59 5.33
C VAL A 166 7.97 6.69 5.44
N ARG A 167 7.88 5.48 4.89
CA ARG A 167 8.95 4.48 4.92
C ARG A 167 9.31 4.02 3.51
N GLY A 168 10.28 4.72 2.89
CA GLY A 168 10.78 4.32 1.58
C GLY A 168 9.73 4.33 0.46
N THR A 169 9.04 5.46 0.24
CA THR A 169 7.75 5.49 -0.45
C THR A 169 7.74 6.42 -1.67
N ASP A 170 6.92 6.08 -2.67
CA ASP A 170 6.32 6.98 -3.64
C ASP A 170 4.83 7.12 -3.29
N TYR A 171 4.38 8.33 -2.96
CA TYR A 171 3.02 8.56 -2.52
C TYR A 171 2.47 9.89 -3.04
N THR A 172 1.14 9.97 -3.14
CA THR A 172 0.40 11.17 -3.49
C THR A 172 -0.52 11.53 -2.34
N VAL A 173 -0.55 12.82 -1.97
CA VAL A 173 -1.47 13.35 -0.98
C VAL A 173 -2.18 14.59 -1.52
N ARG A 174 -3.46 14.75 -1.17
CA ARG A 174 -4.28 15.90 -1.51
C ARG A 174 -5.16 16.32 -0.32
N LEU A 175 -5.13 17.61 -0.02
CA LEU A 175 -6.02 18.26 0.94
C LEU A 175 -7.14 18.94 0.17
N CYS A 176 -8.38 18.53 0.43
CA CYS A 176 -9.60 19.13 -0.09
C CYS A 176 -10.30 19.88 1.03
N GLU A 177 -10.25 21.20 1.03
CA GLU A 177 -10.93 22.04 2.02
C GLU A 177 -12.46 22.04 1.83
N ARG A 178 -12.90 21.72 0.64
CA ARG A 178 -14.29 21.52 0.23
C ARG A 178 -14.37 20.19 -0.53
N ALA A 179 -15.55 19.83 -1.04
CA ALA A 179 -15.66 18.69 -1.93
C ALA A 179 -14.61 18.76 -3.04
N CYS A 180 -13.80 17.71 -3.16
CA CYS A 180 -12.75 17.64 -4.16
C CYS A 180 -13.37 17.51 -5.55
N ALA A 181 -13.37 18.59 -6.31
CA ALA A 181 -13.69 18.53 -7.73
C ALA A 181 -12.52 17.89 -8.51
N GLU A 182 -12.83 17.12 -9.54
CA GLU A 182 -11.84 16.77 -10.57
C GLU A 182 -11.44 18.07 -11.26
N GLU A 183 -10.18 18.48 -11.15
CA GLU A 183 -9.66 19.58 -11.92
C GLU A 183 -9.48 19.11 -13.36
N THR A 184 -10.45 19.44 -14.21
CA THR A 184 -10.31 19.31 -15.65
C THR A 184 -9.34 20.39 -16.12
N THR A 185 -8.09 20.03 -16.40
CA THR A 185 -7.19 20.90 -17.16
C THR A 185 -7.78 21.11 -18.53
N GLY A 186 -8.00 22.38 -18.86
CA GLY A 186 -8.33 22.72 -20.24
C GLY A 186 -7.28 22.12 -21.18
N SER A 187 -7.71 21.21 -22.07
CA SER A 187 -6.96 20.65 -23.20
C SER A 187 -5.94 19.53 -22.93
N ALA A 188 -5.77 18.99 -21.74
CA ALA A 188 -5.05 17.72 -21.62
C ALA A 188 -6.06 16.59 -21.67
N THR A 189 -6.06 15.78 -22.70
CA THR A 189 -6.75 14.49 -22.73
C THR A 189 -6.30 13.73 -21.50
N ALA A 190 -7.22 13.48 -20.56
CA ALA A 190 -6.92 12.74 -19.35
C ALA A 190 -6.18 11.44 -19.75
N PRO A 191 -5.09 11.08 -19.07
CA PRO A 191 -4.37 9.87 -19.44
C PRO A 191 -5.34 8.70 -19.37
N ALA A 192 -5.39 7.92 -20.44
CA ALA A 192 -6.28 6.74 -20.55
C ALA A 192 -5.98 5.65 -19.51
N ARG A 193 -4.89 5.81 -18.74
CA ARG A 193 -4.45 4.87 -17.70
C ARG A 193 -4.45 5.54 -16.33
N PRO A 194 -4.84 4.81 -15.29
CA PRO A 194 -4.71 5.28 -13.91
C PRO A 194 -3.28 5.71 -13.59
N ASN A 195 -3.12 6.75 -12.79
CA ASN A 195 -1.81 7.24 -12.32
C ASN A 195 -1.24 6.40 -11.17
N LEU A 196 -2.03 5.50 -10.59
CA LEU A 196 -1.64 4.65 -9.48
C LEU A 196 -1.39 3.21 -9.93
N PRO A 197 -0.55 2.45 -9.21
CA PRO A 197 -0.30 1.05 -9.49
C PRO A 197 -1.56 0.19 -9.38
N GLN A 198 -1.45 -1.09 -9.69
CA GLN A 198 -2.56 -2.03 -9.62
C GLN A 198 -3.18 -2.06 -8.22
N VAL A 199 -4.52 -2.03 -8.19
CA VAL A 199 -5.28 -2.16 -6.94
C VAL A 199 -5.11 -3.56 -6.37
N VAL A 200 -5.03 -3.67 -5.05
CA VAL A 200 -5.02 -4.95 -4.33
C VAL A 200 -6.20 -5.81 -4.76
N ALA A 201 -5.94 -7.00 -5.28
CA ALA A 201 -6.97 -7.96 -5.70
C ALA A 201 -7.55 -8.74 -4.52
N GLY A 202 -6.68 -9.16 -3.60
CA GLY A 202 -7.02 -9.96 -2.44
C GLY A 202 -6.13 -9.68 -1.24
N ARG A 203 -6.47 -10.27 -0.09
CA ARG A 203 -5.67 -10.23 1.14
C ARG A 203 -5.63 -11.59 1.80
N VAL A 204 -4.51 -11.88 2.43
CA VAL A 204 -4.36 -13.05 3.30
C VAL A 204 -5.16 -12.83 4.58
N VAL A 205 -6.11 -13.71 4.88
CA VAL A 205 -6.98 -13.62 6.07
C VAL A 205 -6.79 -14.79 7.03
N GLY A 206 -5.94 -15.74 6.67
CA GLY A 206 -5.49 -16.83 7.52
C GLY A 206 -4.21 -17.40 6.94
N LEU A 207 -3.23 -17.66 7.79
CA LEU A 207 -1.93 -18.16 7.36
C LEU A 207 -1.38 -19.12 8.42
N GLN A 208 -0.87 -20.25 7.94
CA GLN A 208 -0.07 -21.17 8.75
C GLN A 208 1.23 -21.49 8.02
N GLY A 209 2.34 -21.42 8.73
CA GLY A 209 3.67 -21.70 8.19
C GLY A 209 4.19 -20.58 7.28
N GLN A 210 4.86 -20.94 6.20
CA GLN A 210 5.52 -19.99 5.29
C GLN A 210 4.85 -19.98 3.93
N VAL A 211 4.34 -18.81 3.55
CA VAL A 211 3.74 -18.54 2.23
C VAL A 211 4.36 -17.28 1.66
N PHE A 212 4.59 -17.26 0.37
CA PHE A 212 5.25 -16.17 -0.35
C PHE A 212 4.41 -15.71 -1.53
N ALA A 213 4.58 -14.45 -1.91
CA ALA A 213 4.22 -13.93 -3.22
C ALA A 213 5.49 -13.71 -4.04
N ILE A 214 5.52 -14.17 -5.29
CA ILE A 214 6.58 -13.88 -6.25
C ILE A 214 6.07 -12.76 -7.14
N ARG A 215 6.74 -11.59 -7.08
CA ARG A 215 6.44 -10.35 -7.81
C ARG A 215 7.69 -9.88 -8.52
N GLN A 216 7.63 -9.70 -9.85
CA GLN A 216 8.78 -9.20 -10.61
C GLN A 216 10.10 -9.91 -10.22
N GLU A 217 10.04 -11.24 -10.08
CA GLU A 217 11.16 -12.12 -9.66
C GLU A 217 11.54 -12.06 -8.16
N ALA A 218 11.01 -11.09 -7.40
CA ALA A 218 11.22 -11.02 -5.96
C ALA A 218 10.28 -11.96 -5.20
N ARG A 219 10.83 -12.74 -4.26
CA ARG A 219 10.08 -13.63 -3.37
C ARG A 219 9.80 -12.91 -2.05
N VAL A 220 8.55 -12.48 -1.86
CA VAL A 220 8.11 -11.66 -0.72
C VAL A 220 7.34 -12.54 0.27
N PRO A 221 7.75 -12.64 1.55
CA PRO A 221 7.00 -13.40 2.54
C PRO A 221 5.65 -12.72 2.81
N LEU A 222 4.59 -13.53 2.91
CA LEU A 222 3.26 -13.05 3.25
C LEU A 222 2.99 -13.25 4.75
N ALA A 223 2.22 -12.34 5.31
CA ALA A 223 1.65 -12.40 6.66
C ALA A 223 0.12 -12.21 6.56
N GLU A 224 -0.60 -12.40 7.65
CA GLU A 224 -2.01 -12.02 7.71
C GLU A 224 -2.17 -10.52 7.43
N GLY A 225 -3.19 -10.17 6.64
CA GLY A 225 -3.42 -8.83 6.12
C GLY A 225 -2.58 -8.47 4.89
N ALA A 226 -1.58 -9.26 4.50
CA ALA A 226 -0.73 -8.97 3.34
C ALA A 226 -1.55 -8.90 2.04
N PRO A 227 -1.26 -7.90 1.16
CA PRO A 227 -1.95 -7.75 -0.10
C PRO A 227 -1.51 -8.79 -1.12
N VAL A 228 -2.46 -9.21 -1.95
CA VAL A 228 -2.26 -10.05 -3.14
C VAL A 228 -2.67 -9.22 -4.36
N TYR A 229 -1.78 -9.13 -5.34
CA TYR A 229 -1.99 -8.35 -6.56
C TYR A 229 -2.27 -9.27 -7.76
N PRO A 230 -2.92 -8.76 -8.81
CA PRO A 230 -2.96 -9.46 -10.09
C PRO A 230 -1.53 -9.74 -10.59
N LYS A 231 -1.31 -10.96 -11.12
CA LYS A 231 -0.04 -11.54 -11.56
C LYS A 231 0.90 -12.01 -10.45
N ASP A 232 0.55 -11.86 -9.16
CA ASP A 232 1.28 -12.54 -8.11
C ASP A 232 1.24 -14.07 -8.31
N ILE A 233 2.39 -14.72 -8.12
CA ILE A 233 2.46 -16.16 -7.94
C ILE A 233 2.50 -16.40 -6.43
N LEU A 234 1.45 -17.01 -5.87
CA LEU A 234 1.43 -17.42 -4.48
C LEU A 234 2.05 -18.80 -4.33
N GLU A 235 2.96 -18.96 -3.38
CA GLU A 235 3.70 -20.19 -3.12
C GLU A 235 3.64 -20.55 -1.63
N SER A 236 3.20 -21.77 -1.30
CA SER A 236 3.23 -22.34 0.04
C SER A 236 4.32 -23.40 0.15
N THR A 237 4.99 -23.47 1.31
CA THR A 237 5.95 -24.52 1.63
C THR A 237 5.26 -25.76 2.20
N ALA A 238 6.03 -26.80 2.53
CA ALA A 238 5.51 -28.01 3.17
C ALA A 238 4.84 -27.67 4.50
N GLY A 239 3.67 -28.25 4.77
CA GLY A 239 2.88 -28.00 5.99
C GLY A 239 2.28 -26.61 6.12
N SER A 240 2.44 -25.76 5.09
CA SER A 240 1.98 -24.37 5.11
C SER A 240 0.76 -24.16 4.23
N HIS A 241 -0.14 -23.27 4.65
CA HIS A 241 -1.27 -22.87 3.84
C HIS A 241 -1.64 -21.39 4.06
N ALA A 242 -2.37 -20.81 3.14
CA ALA A 242 -2.96 -19.48 3.30
C ALA A 242 -4.39 -19.45 2.79
N VAL A 243 -5.24 -18.69 3.47
CA VAL A 243 -6.57 -18.32 3.01
C VAL A 243 -6.51 -16.90 2.49
N VAL A 244 -6.84 -16.71 1.23
CA VAL A 244 -6.92 -15.42 0.55
C VAL A 244 -8.36 -15.09 0.28
N VAL A 245 -8.83 -13.93 0.74
CA VAL A 245 -10.09 -13.33 0.33
C VAL A 245 -9.84 -12.30 -0.76
N PHE A 246 -10.67 -12.29 -1.78
CA PHE A 246 -10.64 -11.29 -2.85
C PHE A 246 -11.72 -10.23 -2.63
N ARG A 247 -11.57 -9.09 -3.29
CA ARG A 247 -12.49 -7.94 -3.14
C ARG A 247 -13.94 -8.26 -3.50
N ASP A 248 -14.18 -9.24 -4.38
CA ASP A 248 -15.50 -9.75 -4.74
C ASP A 248 -16.04 -10.79 -3.75
N ASN A 249 -15.36 -11.00 -2.60
CA ASN A 249 -15.61 -12.04 -1.62
C ASN A 249 -15.40 -13.47 -2.13
N SER A 250 -14.76 -13.67 -3.29
CA SER A 250 -14.20 -14.98 -3.62
C SER A 250 -13.12 -15.33 -2.61
N ARG A 251 -12.96 -16.60 -2.30
CA ARG A 251 -11.96 -17.05 -1.32
C ARG A 251 -11.22 -18.28 -1.84
N ILE A 252 -9.94 -18.31 -1.61
CA ILE A 252 -9.08 -19.43 -1.98
C ILE A 252 -8.22 -19.83 -0.80
N THR A 253 -8.24 -21.11 -0.45
CA THR A 253 -7.23 -21.72 0.40
C THR A 253 -6.15 -22.34 -0.50
N LEU A 254 -4.91 -21.84 -0.41
CA LEU A 254 -3.75 -22.44 -1.03
C LEU A 254 -3.27 -23.59 -0.13
N ASN A 255 -3.25 -24.81 -0.65
CA ASN A 255 -2.83 -26.02 0.08
C ASN A 255 -1.30 -26.05 0.29
N PRO A 256 -0.75 -26.95 1.14
CA PRO A 256 0.69 -27.12 1.27
C PRO A 256 1.37 -27.49 -0.04
N GLN A 257 2.64 -27.03 -0.20
CA GLN A 257 3.48 -27.27 -1.38
C GLN A 257 2.81 -26.91 -2.72
N SER A 258 2.04 -25.81 -2.71
CA SER A 258 1.26 -25.40 -3.87
C SER A 258 1.71 -24.07 -4.42
N GLN A 259 1.48 -23.87 -5.71
CA GLN A 259 1.71 -22.60 -6.41
C GLN A 259 0.50 -22.27 -7.28
N LEU A 260 0.00 -21.05 -7.17
CA LEU A 260 -1.04 -20.51 -8.06
C LEU A 260 -0.69 -19.10 -8.54
N VAL A 261 -1.20 -18.72 -9.70
CA VAL A 261 -1.11 -17.37 -10.27
C VAL A 261 -2.50 -16.75 -10.28
N VAL A 262 -2.64 -15.55 -9.72
CA VAL A 262 -3.79 -14.68 -9.94
C VAL A 262 -3.58 -13.96 -11.28
N SER A 263 -3.89 -14.62 -12.40
CA SER A 263 -3.56 -14.11 -13.74
C SER A 263 -4.40 -12.91 -14.17
N GLN A 264 -5.64 -12.83 -13.65
CA GLN A 264 -6.54 -11.71 -13.87
C GLN A 264 -7.46 -11.51 -12.66
N PHE A 265 -7.62 -10.27 -12.26
CA PHE A 265 -8.68 -9.86 -11.35
C PHE A 265 -9.16 -8.45 -11.71
N LEU A 266 -10.43 -8.35 -12.06
CA LEU A 266 -11.11 -7.10 -12.36
C LEU A 266 -12.44 -7.09 -11.60
N PHE A 267 -12.64 -6.10 -10.75
CA PHE A 267 -13.83 -6.02 -9.93
C PHE A 267 -14.25 -4.58 -9.68
N ASN A 268 -15.56 -4.36 -9.80
CA ASN A 268 -16.24 -3.14 -9.40
C ASN A 268 -17.48 -3.55 -8.60
N ALA A 269 -17.56 -3.17 -7.33
CA ALA A 269 -18.66 -3.53 -6.45
C ALA A 269 -20.02 -3.03 -6.95
N ALA A 270 -20.05 -1.86 -7.63
CA ALA A 270 -21.28 -1.31 -8.24
C ALA A 270 -21.73 -2.04 -9.53
N ALA A 271 -20.83 -2.82 -10.14
CA ALA A 271 -21.09 -3.52 -11.39
C ALA A 271 -20.37 -4.89 -11.44
N PRO A 272 -20.73 -5.86 -10.56
CA PRO A 272 -20.08 -7.16 -10.49
C PRO A 272 -20.11 -7.95 -11.81
N GLN A 273 -21.15 -7.72 -12.64
CA GLN A 273 -21.30 -8.34 -13.95
C GLN A 273 -20.21 -7.93 -14.97
N GLN A 274 -19.47 -6.88 -14.73
CA GLN A 274 -18.32 -6.45 -15.54
C GLN A 274 -17.00 -7.03 -15.00
N GLY A 275 -17.06 -7.75 -13.90
CA GLY A 275 -15.90 -8.37 -13.25
C GLY A 275 -15.37 -9.57 -14.01
N ALA A 276 -14.11 -9.90 -13.76
CA ALA A 276 -13.45 -11.10 -14.25
C ALA A 276 -12.38 -11.59 -13.26
N MET A 277 -12.27 -12.91 -13.11
CA MET A 277 -11.25 -13.55 -12.29
C MET A 277 -10.68 -14.76 -13.02
N ALA A 278 -9.36 -14.84 -13.09
CA ALA A 278 -8.68 -16.01 -13.61
C ALA A 278 -7.53 -16.42 -12.69
N VAL A 279 -7.52 -17.69 -12.30
CA VAL A 279 -6.52 -18.30 -11.43
C VAL A 279 -5.97 -19.55 -12.11
N ASN A 280 -4.63 -19.63 -12.18
CA ASN A 280 -3.95 -20.80 -12.73
C ASN A 280 -3.24 -21.53 -11.60
N LEU A 281 -3.61 -22.77 -11.34
CA LEU A 281 -2.87 -23.66 -10.45
C LEU A 281 -1.70 -24.26 -11.19
N LEU A 282 -0.49 -24.00 -10.70
CA LEU A 282 0.77 -24.47 -11.31
C LEU A 282 1.27 -25.74 -10.65
N LYS A 283 1.00 -25.90 -9.33
CA LYS A 283 1.50 -26.97 -8.51
C LYS A 283 0.59 -27.20 -7.32
N GLY A 284 0.45 -28.46 -6.86
CA GLY A 284 -0.25 -28.85 -5.65
C GLY A 284 -1.77 -28.73 -5.76
N GLY A 285 -2.40 -27.97 -4.87
CA GLY A 285 -3.86 -27.86 -4.84
C GLY A 285 -4.39 -26.59 -4.18
N LEU A 286 -5.67 -26.36 -4.39
CA LEU A 286 -6.42 -25.28 -3.76
C LEU A 286 -7.85 -25.70 -3.42
N ARG A 287 -8.47 -24.92 -2.53
CA ARG A 287 -9.92 -24.89 -2.26
C ARG A 287 -10.45 -23.53 -2.67
N SER A 288 -11.61 -23.49 -3.32
CA SER A 288 -12.19 -22.25 -3.81
C SER A 288 -13.66 -22.11 -3.42
N ALA A 289 -14.04 -20.91 -3.00
CA ALA A 289 -15.42 -20.50 -2.78
C ALA A 289 -15.72 -19.25 -3.62
N THR A 290 -16.85 -19.31 -4.34
CA THR A 290 -17.25 -18.29 -5.33
C THR A 290 -17.73 -17.00 -4.67
N GLY A 291 -17.22 -15.84 -5.14
CA GLY A 291 -17.66 -14.51 -4.78
C GLY A 291 -18.73 -13.91 -5.69
N SER A 292 -18.88 -12.59 -5.62
CA SER A 292 -19.95 -11.87 -6.34
C SER A 292 -19.76 -11.85 -7.85
N ILE A 293 -18.54 -11.84 -8.38
CA ILE A 293 -18.31 -11.97 -9.84
C ILE A 293 -18.91 -13.27 -10.34
N GLY A 294 -18.55 -14.41 -9.74
CA GLY A 294 -19.00 -15.71 -10.19
C GLY A 294 -20.48 -15.97 -9.94
N LYS A 295 -21.10 -15.29 -8.97
CA LYS A 295 -22.56 -15.30 -8.77
C LYS A 295 -23.30 -14.50 -9.83
N ALA A 296 -22.71 -13.37 -10.29
CA ALA A 296 -23.32 -12.50 -11.30
C ALA A 296 -23.05 -13.01 -12.72
N VAL A 297 -21.81 -13.43 -13.03
CA VAL A 297 -21.37 -13.84 -14.36
C VAL A 297 -20.39 -15.03 -14.24
N PRO A 298 -20.89 -16.26 -14.04
CA PRO A 298 -20.05 -17.44 -13.81
C PRO A 298 -18.98 -17.68 -14.89
N GLN A 299 -19.28 -17.38 -16.15
CA GLN A 299 -18.37 -17.56 -17.28
C GLN A 299 -17.13 -16.63 -17.23
N ASN A 300 -17.17 -15.57 -16.42
CA ASN A 300 -16.04 -14.65 -16.23
C ASN A 300 -15.09 -15.10 -15.09
N VAL A 301 -15.41 -16.22 -14.40
CA VAL A 301 -14.52 -16.81 -13.40
C VAL A 301 -13.98 -18.13 -13.92
N ARG A 302 -12.67 -18.23 -13.98
CA ARG A 302 -11.97 -19.40 -14.51
C ARG A 302 -10.85 -19.84 -13.56
N HIS A 303 -10.85 -21.13 -13.29
CA HIS A 303 -9.69 -21.81 -12.69
C HIS A 303 -9.10 -22.74 -13.75
N SER A 304 -7.79 -22.82 -13.85
CA SER A 304 -7.14 -23.66 -14.86
C SER A 304 -5.84 -24.25 -14.36
N THR A 305 -5.44 -25.32 -15.02
CA THR A 305 -4.10 -25.88 -15.01
C THR A 305 -3.55 -25.90 -16.44
N VAL A 306 -2.38 -26.44 -16.65
CA VAL A 306 -1.82 -26.69 -17.99
C VAL A 306 -2.68 -27.68 -18.78
N THR A 307 -3.35 -28.63 -18.10
CA THR A 307 -4.08 -29.75 -18.71
C THR A 307 -5.59 -29.56 -18.79
N ALA A 308 -6.17 -28.64 -17.98
CA ALA A 308 -7.62 -28.53 -17.83
C ALA A 308 -8.10 -27.13 -17.47
N THR A 309 -9.37 -26.90 -17.72
CA THR A 309 -10.13 -25.71 -17.27
C THR A 309 -11.30 -26.15 -16.40
N VAL A 310 -11.49 -25.43 -15.30
CA VAL A 310 -12.57 -25.59 -14.32
C VAL A 310 -13.43 -24.33 -14.40
N GLY A 311 -14.62 -24.45 -14.99
CA GLY A 311 -15.65 -23.42 -15.00
C GLY A 311 -16.56 -23.58 -13.78
N ILE A 312 -17.04 -22.46 -13.24
CA ILE A 312 -17.87 -22.48 -12.02
C ILE A 312 -19.34 -22.12 -12.32
N ARG A 313 -20.25 -22.61 -11.47
CA ARG A 313 -21.67 -22.21 -11.48
C ARG A 313 -22.12 -22.00 -10.03
N GLY A 314 -21.59 -20.94 -9.36
CA GLY A 314 -21.92 -20.62 -7.97
C GLY A 314 -21.46 -21.70 -7.00
N THR A 315 -20.14 -21.96 -6.89
CA THR A 315 -19.60 -23.21 -6.36
C THR A 315 -18.63 -23.04 -5.21
N GLN A 316 -18.52 -24.11 -4.43
CA GLN A 316 -17.39 -24.45 -3.59
C GLN A 316 -16.77 -25.74 -4.14
N PHE A 317 -15.46 -25.75 -4.35
CA PHE A 317 -14.78 -26.92 -4.90
C PHE A 317 -13.31 -26.97 -4.46
N ASP A 318 -12.76 -28.19 -4.53
CA ASP A 318 -11.34 -28.45 -4.36
C ASP A 318 -10.75 -28.89 -5.71
N MET A 319 -9.53 -28.47 -6.01
CA MET A 319 -8.74 -28.99 -7.13
C MET A 319 -7.35 -29.32 -6.65
N VAL A 320 -6.84 -30.50 -7.09
CA VAL A 320 -5.53 -31.02 -6.69
C VAL A 320 -4.87 -31.66 -7.90
N CYS A 321 -3.63 -31.28 -8.15
CA CYS A 321 -2.80 -31.91 -9.19
C CYS A 321 -2.17 -33.19 -8.66
N GLY A 322 -2.10 -34.20 -9.47
CA GLY A 322 -1.47 -35.48 -9.16
C GLY A 322 -0.55 -35.98 -10.27
N PRO A 323 0.24 -37.02 -10.02
CA PRO A 323 1.09 -37.61 -11.05
C PRO A 323 0.24 -38.28 -12.13
N ALA A 324 0.74 -38.29 -13.37
CA ALA A 324 0.01 -38.80 -14.53
C ALA A 324 -0.34 -40.31 -14.43
N ASP A 325 0.44 -41.06 -13.68
CA ASP A 325 0.34 -42.52 -13.50
C ASP A 325 -0.40 -42.95 -12.21
N ALA A 326 -0.89 -42.01 -11.39
CA ALA A 326 -1.52 -42.32 -10.11
C ALA A 326 -2.92 -42.95 -10.23
N GLY A 327 -3.51 -42.98 -11.43
CA GLY A 327 -4.87 -43.51 -11.63
C GLY A 327 -5.96 -42.62 -11.04
N ALA A 328 -7.14 -43.20 -10.80
CA ALA A 328 -8.34 -42.47 -10.38
C ALA A 328 -8.41 -42.16 -8.89
N ASP A 329 -7.61 -42.85 -8.03
CA ASP A 329 -7.63 -42.68 -6.56
C ASP A 329 -6.21 -42.60 -5.98
N PRO A 330 -5.49 -41.49 -6.20
CA PRO A 330 -4.16 -41.30 -5.64
C PRO A 330 -4.22 -41.08 -4.12
N SER A 331 -3.14 -41.45 -3.44
CA SER A 331 -2.97 -41.05 -2.04
C SER A 331 -2.70 -39.56 -1.91
N ALA A 332 -2.95 -38.99 -0.72
CA ALA A 332 -2.62 -37.60 -0.45
C ALA A 332 -1.11 -37.31 -0.57
N GLU A 333 -0.29 -38.27 -0.19
CA GLU A 333 1.17 -38.17 -0.32
C GLU A 333 1.62 -38.16 -1.78
N GLN A 334 1.00 -38.96 -2.65
CA GLN A 334 1.28 -38.98 -4.09
C GLN A 334 0.90 -37.68 -4.79
N ALA A 335 -0.19 -37.04 -4.34
CA ALA A 335 -0.69 -35.79 -4.91
C ALA A 335 0.01 -34.55 -4.33
N GLN A 336 0.71 -34.67 -3.20
CA GLN A 336 1.30 -33.53 -2.53
C GLN A 336 2.44 -32.92 -3.35
N GLY A 337 2.35 -31.63 -3.68
CA GLY A 337 3.40 -30.89 -4.36
C GLY A 337 3.65 -31.33 -5.79
N GLN A 338 2.70 -31.99 -6.45
CA GLN A 338 2.80 -32.39 -7.86
C GLN A 338 2.59 -31.17 -8.78
N ASN A 339 3.34 -31.12 -9.88
CA ASN A 339 3.11 -30.15 -10.94
C ASN A 339 1.77 -30.44 -11.63
N CYS A 340 1.15 -29.40 -12.17
CA CYS A 340 -0.15 -29.49 -12.81
C CYS A 340 -0.07 -29.76 -14.34
N ASP A 341 0.99 -30.38 -14.78
CA ASP A 341 1.20 -30.91 -16.14
C ASP A 341 0.74 -32.38 -16.28
N GLY A 342 0.50 -33.05 -15.16
CA GLY A 342 -0.05 -34.42 -15.06
C GLY A 342 -1.56 -34.44 -14.90
N ALA A 343 -2.02 -35.27 -13.95
CA ALA A 343 -3.44 -35.44 -13.67
C ALA A 343 -4.00 -34.27 -12.84
N LEU A 344 -5.30 -33.98 -13.03
CA LEU A 344 -6.08 -33.06 -12.21
C LEU A 344 -7.27 -33.77 -11.60
N TYR A 345 -7.48 -33.64 -10.30
CA TYR A 345 -8.64 -34.11 -9.56
C TYR A 345 -9.44 -32.91 -9.07
N VAL A 346 -10.77 -32.97 -9.22
CA VAL A 346 -11.70 -31.91 -8.81
C VAL A 346 -12.83 -32.54 -7.99
N LEU A 347 -13.14 -31.96 -6.84
CA LEU A 347 -14.29 -32.31 -6.01
C LEU A 347 -15.20 -31.08 -5.88
N THR A 348 -16.45 -31.19 -6.33
CA THR A 348 -17.46 -30.16 -6.11
C THR A 348 -18.09 -30.38 -4.74
N ARG A 349 -18.02 -29.37 -3.87
CA ARG A 349 -18.61 -29.41 -2.53
C ARG A 349 -20.01 -28.82 -2.48
N ASP A 350 -20.22 -27.73 -3.24
CA ASP A 350 -21.49 -27.05 -3.38
C ASP A 350 -21.65 -26.49 -4.78
N GLY A 351 -22.89 -26.42 -5.29
CA GLY A 351 -23.18 -25.93 -6.64
C GLY A 351 -22.80 -26.92 -7.75
N ALA A 352 -22.23 -26.43 -8.84
CA ALA A 352 -21.79 -27.26 -9.97
C ALA A 352 -20.53 -26.71 -10.64
N VAL A 353 -19.64 -27.60 -11.07
CA VAL A 353 -18.39 -27.32 -11.78
C VAL A 353 -18.40 -27.95 -13.16
N GLY A 354 -18.05 -27.18 -14.19
CA GLY A 354 -17.75 -27.70 -15.52
C GLY A 354 -16.26 -28.02 -15.64
N LEU A 355 -15.89 -29.29 -15.69
CA LEU A 355 -14.53 -29.75 -15.87
C LEU A 355 -14.27 -30.07 -17.34
N ARG A 356 -13.30 -29.44 -17.96
CA ARG A 356 -12.93 -29.67 -19.35
C ARG A 356 -11.42 -29.83 -19.47
N ALA A 357 -10.98 -30.96 -20.01
CA ALA A 357 -9.59 -31.14 -20.48
C ALA A 357 -9.31 -30.30 -21.71
N LEU A 358 -8.05 -30.20 -22.14
CA LEU A 358 -7.68 -29.52 -23.39
C LEU A 358 -8.39 -30.16 -24.61
N GLN A 359 -8.62 -31.46 -24.54
CA GLN A 359 -9.36 -32.21 -25.57
C GLN A 359 -10.58 -32.88 -24.93
N GLY A 360 -11.67 -32.94 -25.70
CA GLY A 360 -12.90 -33.60 -25.28
C GLY A 360 -14.01 -32.67 -24.76
N PRO A 361 -15.15 -33.23 -24.40
CA PRO A 361 -16.32 -32.50 -23.91
C PRO A 361 -16.10 -32.02 -22.44
N GLU A 362 -16.89 -31.01 -22.08
CA GLU A 362 -17.04 -30.62 -20.68
C GLU A 362 -17.85 -31.65 -19.92
N VAL A 363 -17.38 -32.01 -18.72
CA VAL A 363 -18.09 -32.86 -17.76
C VAL A 363 -18.66 -31.99 -16.66
N LEU A 364 -19.96 -32.07 -16.39
CA LEU A 364 -20.62 -31.33 -15.32
C LEU A 364 -20.57 -32.14 -14.03
N LEU A 365 -19.99 -31.57 -12.98
CA LEU A 365 -19.87 -32.14 -11.65
C LEU A 365 -20.78 -31.37 -10.68
N SER A 366 -21.88 -31.98 -10.28
CA SER A 366 -22.75 -31.45 -9.22
C SER A 366 -22.14 -31.65 -7.83
N ALA A 367 -22.72 -31.03 -6.80
CA ALA A 367 -22.28 -31.16 -5.42
C ALA A 367 -22.12 -32.64 -4.99
N GLY A 368 -21.01 -32.96 -4.36
CA GLY A 368 -20.61 -34.31 -3.95
C GLY A 368 -19.93 -35.15 -5.02
N LEU A 369 -19.97 -34.71 -6.31
CA LEU A 369 -19.29 -35.43 -7.39
C LEU A 369 -17.85 -34.98 -7.56
N SER A 370 -17.03 -35.91 -8.00
CA SER A 370 -15.63 -35.66 -8.34
C SER A 370 -15.35 -36.02 -9.80
N GLY A 371 -14.39 -35.32 -10.36
CA GLY A 371 -13.91 -35.51 -11.73
C GLY A 371 -12.40 -35.63 -11.78
N TRP A 372 -11.93 -36.24 -12.84
CA TRP A 372 -10.53 -36.50 -13.08
C TRP A 372 -10.18 -36.21 -14.54
N VAL A 373 -9.08 -35.51 -14.75
CA VAL A 373 -8.41 -35.35 -16.03
C VAL A 373 -7.08 -36.07 -15.91
N PRO A 374 -6.89 -37.22 -16.60
CA PRO A 374 -5.65 -38.01 -16.47
C PRO A 374 -4.41 -37.30 -17.00
N GLY A 375 -4.59 -36.41 -17.99
CA GLY A 375 -3.53 -35.63 -18.64
C GLY A 375 -4.05 -34.86 -19.82
N ALA A 376 -3.18 -34.06 -20.46
CA ALA A 376 -3.54 -33.11 -21.51
C ALA A 376 -4.22 -33.74 -22.75
N ALA A 377 -3.90 -34.98 -23.07
CA ALA A 377 -4.40 -35.70 -24.25
C ALA A 377 -5.67 -36.53 -23.98
N GLN A 378 -6.15 -36.57 -22.73
CA GLN A 378 -7.27 -37.44 -22.32
C GLN A 378 -8.47 -36.61 -21.88
N PRO A 379 -9.70 -37.06 -22.18
CA PRO A 379 -10.90 -36.33 -21.77
C PRO A 379 -11.09 -36.36 -20.24
N ALA A 380 -11.84 -35.39 -19.74
CA ALA A 380 -12.32 -35.41 -18.37
C ALA A 380 -13.35 -36.52 -18.15
N VAL A 381 -13.32 -37.14 -16.98
CA VAL A 381 -14.29 -38.19 -16.60
C VAL A 381 -14.83 -37.94 -15.19
N THR A 382 -16.09 -38.35 -14.94
CA THR A 382 -16.67 -38.37 -13.59
C THR A 382 -16.16 -39.60 -12.86
N LEU A 383 -15.74 -39.43 -11.60
CA LEU A 383 -15.34 -40.56 -10.76
C LEU A 383 -16.55 -41.12 -9.99
N PRO A 384 -16.59 -42.46 -9.73
CA PRO A 384 -17.71 -43.09 -9.03
C PRO A 384 -17.78 -42.71 -7.53
N SER A 385 -16.66 -42.29 -6.96
CA SER A 385 -16.55 -41.78 -5.59
C SER A 385 -15.41 -40.72 -5.54
N PRO A 386 -15.48 -39.77 -4.60
CA PRO A 386 -14.39 -38.85 -4.37
C PRO A 386 -13.11 -39.59 -3.93
N PRO A 387 -11.97 -39.33 -4.55
CA PRO A 387 -10.66 -39.85 -4.15
C PRO A 387 -10.33 -39.58 -2.70
N ALA A 388 -9.64 -40.54 -2.05
CA ALA A 388 -9.26 -40.45 -0.63
C ALA A 388 -8.41 -39.22 -0.30
N LEU A 389 -7.67 -38.69 -1.28
CA LEU A 389 -6.87 -37.46 -1.14
C LEU A 389 -7.69 -36.27 -0.60
N PHE A 390 -8.97 -36.13 -1.01
CA PHE A 390 -9.82 -35.03 -0.56
C PHE A 390 -10.26 -35.12 0.89
N GLN A 391 -10.29 -36.32 1.48
CA GLN A 391 -10.61 -36.55 2.88
C GLN A 391 -9.44 -36.19 3.81
N ARG A 392 -8.22 -36.18 3.29
CA ARG A 392 -6.96 -35.88 4.02
C ARG A 392 -6.46 -34.45 3.87
N LEU A 393 -7.21 -33.60 3.18
CA LEU A 393 -6.87 -32.17 3.08
C LEU A 393 -7.17 -31.49 4.43
N ASN A 394 -6.14 -31.29 5.26
CA ASN A 394 -6.25 -30.67 6.59
C ASN A 394 -6.17 -29.13 6.53
N THR A 395 -6.45 -28.54 5.40
CA THR A 395 -6.49 -27.08 5.23
C THR A 395 -7.92 -26.56 5.48
N PRO A 396 -8.08 -25.34 6.00
CA PRO A 396 -9.39 -24.77 6.28
C PRO A 396 -10.23 -24.64 5.02
N LEU A 397 -11.53 -24.81 5.14
CA LEU A 397 -12.48 -24.42 4.11
C LEU A 397 -12.48 -22.91 4.00
N PRO A 398 -12.31 -22.32 2.82
CA PRO A 398 -12.14 -20.87 2.68
C PRO A 398 -13.36 -20.07 3.16
N GLU A 399 -14.56 -20.64 3.06
CA GLU A 399 -15.81 -20.03 3.54
C GLU A 399 -15.94 -20.05 5.06
N ALA A 400 -15.24 -20.95 5.76
CA ALA A 400 -15.30 -21.05 7.22
C ALA A 400 -14.51 -19.93 7.93
N VAL A 401 -13.63 -19.21 7.22
CA VAL A 401 -12.86 -18.11 7.80
C VAL A 401 -13.73 -16.85 7.82
N PRO A 402 -14.04 -16.26 9.00
CA PRO A 402 -14.85 -15.05 9.07
C PRO A 402 -14.08 -13.86 8.49
N VAL A 403 -14.73 -13.08 7.63
CA VAL A 403 -14.12 -11.90 7.00
C VAL A 403 -15.10 -10.74 7.01
N ASN A 404 -14.62 -9.58 7.47
CA ASN A 404 -15.29 -8.30 7.27
C ASN A 404 -14.62 -7.58 6.10
N LEU A 405 -15.31 -7.48 4.96
CA LEU A 405 -14.75 -6.91 3.73
C LEU A 405 -14.39 -5.43 3.87
N GLU A 406 -15.18 -4.64 4.61
CA GLU A 406 -14.90 -3.21 4.83
C GLU A 406 -13.62 -3.01 5.65
N GLN A 407 -13.42 -3.80 6.69
CA GLN A 407 -12.18 -3.76 7.46
C GLN A 407 -10.98 -4.25 6.64
N THR A 408 -11.21 -5.25 5.76
CA THR A 408 -10.15 -5.87 4.97
C THR A 408 -9.72 -4.99 3.80
N PHE A 409 -10.67 -4.42 3.06
CA PHE A 409 -10.38 -3.68 1.81
C PHE A 409 -10.65 -2.19 1.91
N GLY A 410 -11.33 -1.72 2.92
CA GLY A 410 -11.71 -0.32 3.09
C GLY A 410 -13.15 -0.02 2.65
N VAL A 411 -13.49 1.26 2.75
CA VAL A 411 -14.83 1.80 2.48
C VAL A 411 -14.83 2.74 1.28
N SER A 412 -15.99 2.94 0.67
CA SER A 412 -16.22 4.03 -0.29
C SER A 412 -16.71 5.26 0.47
N VAL A 413 -16.06 6.41 0.29
CA VAL A 413 -16.43 7.67 0.95
C VAL A 413 -17.33 8.57 0.08
N SER A 414 -17.58 8.18 -1.17
CA SER A 414 -18.51 8.87 -2.07
C SER A 414 -19.17 7.85 -3.00
N ALA A 415 -20.43 8.12 -3.35
CA ALA A 415 -21.10 7.33 -4.37
C ALA A 415 -20.48 7.55 -5.77
N PRO A 416 -20.63 6.60 -6.70
CA PRO A 416 -20.17 6.80 -8.07
C PRO A 416 -20.80 8.06 -8.70
N GLY A 417 -19.93 8.98 -9.17
CA GLY A 417 -20.36 10.25 -9.77
C GLY A 417 -20.56 11.40 -8.78
N GLU A 418 -20.45 11.18 -7.49
CA GLU A 418 -20.42 12.23 -6.49
C GLU A 418 -19.00 12.79 -6.27
N ALA A 419 -18.93 14.09 -5.94
CA ALA A 419 -17.67 14.70 -5.58
C ALA A 419 -17.15 14.12 -4.26
N ALA A 420 -15.87 13.83 -4.18
CA ALA A 420 -15.24 13.35 -2.97
C ALA A 420 -15.35 14.39 -1.84
N PRO A 421 -15.75 14.03 -0.60
CA PRO A 421 -15.94 14.98 0.50
C PRO A 421 -14.64 15.70 0.88
N ALA A 422 -14.80 16.79 1.68
CA ALA A 422 -13.64 17.50 2.21
C ALA A 422 -12.80 16.59 3.12
N GLY A 423 -11.47 16.67 3.01
CA GLY A 423 -10.56 15.83 3.78
C GLY A 423 -9.20 15.67 3.15
N VAL A 424 -8.40 14.84 3.78
CA VAL A 424 -7.07 14.41 3.32
C VAL A 424 -7.20 13.09 2.58
N TYR A 425 -6.76 13.06 1.34
CA TYR A 425 -6.69 11.87 0.51
C TYR A 425 -5.24 11.47 0.31
N LEU A 426 -4.91 10.20 0.51
CA LEU A 426 -3.57 9.68 0.37
C LEU A 426 -3.60 8.37 -0.42
N ALA A 427 -2.63 8.19 -1.32
CA ALA A 427 -2.43 6.94 -2.05
C ALA A 427 -0.95 6.60 -2.13
N VAL A 428 -0.63 5.33 -1.95
CA VAL A 428 0.72 4.77 -1.98
C VAL A 428 0.96 4.12 -3.34
N ARG A 429 2.04 4.51 -4.01
CA ARG A 429 2.47 3.94 -5.30
C ARG A 429 3.54 2.88 -5.12
N GLU A 430 4.41 3.05 -4.12
CA GLU A 430 5.48 2.14 -3.77
C GLU A 430 5.82 2.31 -2.29
N GLY A 431 6.11 1.23 -1.58
CA GLY A 431 6.52 1.23 -0.18
C GLY A 431 5.35 1.25 0.81
N GLU A 432 5.55 1.90 1.95
CA GLU A 432 4.63 1.87 3.08
C GLU A 432 4.42 3.27 3.68
N VAL A 433 3.17 3.61 3.96
CA VAL A 433 2.78 4.85 4.66
C VAL A 433 1.90 4.53 5.85
N LEU A 434 2.13 5.22 6.95
CA LEU A 434 1.25 5.25 8.11
C LEU A 434 0.52 6.59 8.14
N LEU A 435 -0.80 6.58 8.03
CA LEU A 435 -1.65 7.74 8.17
C LEU A 435 -2.30 7.74 9.54
N SER A 436 -1.98 8.74 10.37
CA SER A 436 -2.50 8.87 11.73
C SER A 436 -3.36 10.13 11.85
N GLN A 437 -4.46 10.02 12.60
CA GLN A 437 -5.32 11.16 13.00
C GLN A 437 -5.95 10.83 14.35
N ALA A 438 -5.96 11.77 15.28
CA ALA A 438 -6.30 11.52 16.68
C ALA A 438 -5.43 10.38 17.27
N SER A 439 -6.02 9.32 17.78
CA SER A 439 -5.31 8.13 18.31
C SER A 439 -5.43 6.92 17.41
N GLN A 440 -5.88 7.09 16.17
CA GLN A 440 -6.09 6.02 15.21
C GLN A 440 -5.10 6.10 14.05
N GLU A 441 -4.71 4.93 13.57
CA GLU A 441 -3.71 4.80 12.50
C GLU A 441 -4.20 3.82 11.42
N VAL A 442 -3.89 4.15 10.18
CA VAL A 442 -4.12 3.27 9.03
C VAL A 442 -2.79 3.07 8.31
N ARG A 443 -2.32 1.85 8.29
CA ARG A 443 -1.15 1.44 7.52
C ARG A 443 -1.56 1.16 6.08
N LEU A 444 -0.88 1.79 5.14
CA LEU A 444 -1.10 1.65 3.71
C LEU A 444 0.13 1.07 3.04
N LEU A 445 -0.08 0.13 2.15
CA LEU A 445 0.91 -0.49 1.31
C LEU A 445 0.72 -0.07 -0.16
N GLU A 446 1.60 -0.51 -1.03
CA GLU A 446 1.53 -0.24 -2.48
C GLU A 446 0.13 -0.51 -3.04
N GLY A 447 -0.38 0.43 -3.85
CA GLY A 447 -1.71 0.36 -4.47
C GLY A 447 -2.89 0.67 -3.54
N GLU A 448 -2.63 1.00 -2.28
CA GLU A 448 -3.66 1.34 -1.31
C GLU A 448 -3.85 2.85 -1.17
N SER A 449 -5.03 3.23 -0.71
CA SER A 449 -5.40 4.61 -0.44
C SER A 449 -6.20 4.74 0.84
N ALA A 450 -6.17 5.94 1.42
CA ALA A 450 -6.93 6.29 2.61
C ALA A 450 -7.51 7.69 2.52
N TYR A 451 -8.49 7.91 3.37
CA TYR A 451 -9.14 9.18 3.61
C TYR A 451 -9.11 9.51 5.11
N ALA A 452 -8.83 10.77 5.42
CA ALA A 452 -9.00 11.35 6.74
C ALA A 452 -9.86 12.60 6.62
N GLY A 453 -11.00 12.64 7.30
CA GLY A 453 -11.88 13.81 7.32
C GLY A 453 -11.23 15.00 8.04
N LEU A 454 -11.71 16.22 7.76
CA LEU A 454 -11.26 17.41 8.49
C LEU A 454 -11.88 17.42 9.90
N GLY A 455 -11.04 17.62 10.92
CA GLY A 455 -11.43 17.66 12.32
C GLY A 455 -10.76 16.60 13.17
N SER A 456 -10.23 17.00 14.33
CA SER A 456 -9.38 16.20 15.21
C SER A 456 -10.06 14.97 15.85
N GLN A 457 -11.38 14.83 15.73
CA GLN A 457 -12.16 13.70 16.28
C GLN A 457 -12.45 12.63 15.22
N LEU A 458 -12.14 12.88 13.96
CA LEU A 458 -12.38 11.91 12.88
C LEU A 458 -11.23 10.91 12.80
N THR A 459 -11.56 9.68 12.42
CA THR A 459 -10.57 8.60 12.26
C THR A 459 -10.21 8.41 10.81
N PRO A 460 -8.94 8.13 10.47
CA PRO A 460 -8.57 7.80 9.11
C PRO A 460 -9.14 6.44 8.73
N VAL A 461 -9.60 6.31 7.49
CA VAL A 461 -10.15 5.06 6.95
C VAL A 461 -9.44 4.67 5.67
N ARG A 462 -9.21 3.37 5.49
CA ARG A 462 -8.74 2.85 4.19
C ARG A 462 -9.85 2.97 3.18
N LEU A 463 -9.51 3.36 1.95
CA LEU A 463 -10.44 3.41 0.84
C LEU A 463 -10.46 2.09 0.07
N GLU A 464 -11.63 1.69 -0.37
CA GLU A 464 -11.81 0.51 -1.22
C GLU A 464 -11.04 0.63 -2.54
N SER A 465 -11.01 1.83 -3.12
CA SER A 465 -10.24 2.15 -4.32
C SER A 465 -9.78 3.60 -4.27
N PRO A 466 -8.66 3.94 -4.93
CA PRO A 466 -8.24 5.32 -5.05
C PRO A 466 -9.32 6.16 -5.74
N PRO A 467 -9.75 7.28 -5.13
CA PRO A 467 -10.74 8.15 -5.75
C PRO A 467 -10.18 8.82 -7.01
N PRO A 468 -11.03 9.26 -7.96
CA PRO A 468 -10.59 9.91 -9.19
C PRO A 468 -9.64 11.09 -8.97
N VAL A 469 -9.85 11.84 -7.90
CA VAL A 469 -9.02 12.97 -7.46
C VAL A 469 -7.53 12.62 -7.24
N LEU A 470 -7.21 11.38 -6.95
CA LEU A 470 -5.84 10.86 -6.87
C LEU A 470 -5.47 10.01 -8.08
N ASN A 471 -6.38 9.18 -8.55
CA ASN A 471 -6.09 8.17 -9.57
C ASN A 471 -5.96 8.77 -10.98
N ARG A 472 -6.67 9.86 -11.27
CA ARG A 472 -6.68 10.54 -12.58
C ARG A 472 -6.03 11.93 -12.55
N ASP A 473 -5.27 12.25 -11.50
CA ASP A 473 -4.61 13.55 -11.36
C ASP A 473 -3.50 13.72 -12.42
N PRO A 474 -3.65 14.59 -13.41
CA PRO A 474 -2.69 14.75 -14.48
C PRO A 474 -1.38 15.39 -14.00
N PHE A 475 -1.40 16.13 -12.88
CA PHE A 475 -0.24 16.84 -12.34
C PHE A 475 0.71 15.92 -11.57
N THR A 476 0.24 14.77 -11.14
CA THR A 476 1.05 13.79 -10.40
C THR A 476 1.35 12.53 -11.20
N ALA A 477 1.18 12.58 -12.53
CA ALA A 477 1.47 11.46 -13.43
C ALA A 477 2.98 11.14 -13.48
N ASP A 478 3.34 9.90 -13.79
CA ASP A 478 4.73 9.40 -13.78
C ASP A 478 5.68 10.21 -14.67
N ARG A 479 5.22 10.68 -15.83
CA ARG A 479 6.03 11.50 -16.74
C ARG A 479 6.49 12.83 -16.16
N MET A 480 5.83 13.32 -15.10
CA MET A 480 6.18 14.58 -14.44
C MET A 480 7.38 14.46 -13.50
N LEU A 481 7.65 13.25 -12.99
CA LEU A 481 8.78 12.98 -12.08
C LEU A 481 10.01 12.39 -12.78
N ASN A 482 9.84 11.83 -13.99
CA ASN A 482 10.89 11.11 -14.71
C ASN A 482 11.90 11.98 -15.46
N PHE A 483 12.17 13.19 -15.01
CA PHE A 483 13.25 14.00 -15.57
C PHE A 483 14.62 13.54 -15.04
N ASN A 484 15.10 12.35 -15.33
CA ASN A 484 16.51 11.90 -15.20
C ASN A 484 16.74 10.52 -14.55
N MET A 485 15.84 9.55 -14.69
CA MET A 485 16.22 8.16 -14.34
C MET A 485 16.91 7.39 -15.48
N CYS A 486 17.13 8.00 -16.63
CA CYS A 486 17.87 7.40 -17.74
C CYS A 486 19.26 8.05 -17.94
N ARG A 487 20.06 8.14 -16.89
CA ARG A 487 21.52 8.34 -17.01
C ARG A 487 22.21 7.79 -15.77
N ARG A 488 22.32 6.45 -15.70
CA ARG A 488 23.55 5.72 -15.35
C ARG A 488 23.31 4.20 -15.47
#